data_2e03d5863cfe7278a1043ec4c8428d2f
#
_entry.id   2e03d5863cfe7278a1043ec4c8428d2f
#
_cell.length_a   1.000
_cell.length_b   1.000
_cell.length_c   1.000
_cell.angle_alpha   90.00
_cell.angle_beta   90.00
_cell.angle_gamma   90.00
#
_symmetry.space_group_name_H-M   'P 1'
#
loop_
_entity.id
_entity.type
_entity.pdbx_description
1 polymer ?
#
loop_
_entity_poly.entity_id
_entity_poly.type
_entity_poly.pdbx_seq_one_letter_code
_entity_poly.pdbx_strand_id
1 'polypeptide(L)'
;MINALQFLRQVVIISLLFVLVGCAPLTTSPDKNDTNVVGQRKVIALVPDAQATEGMRAAGLSGGYQLLDVTDLAGLDLTMLTFRMPDGITGPQAIAALEAAVPTSTVGINHAYRLQQSSSAAQELDYANAMMRWRTDGCRAQVPVGVIDTGIDTTSPALDGARIVTRAFFEGRAAPAAHGTDVASVLANPSRLKDVTIYGANVFGQQDALGLKAGADAMVRALDWLAEEDVRFVNLALAGPYNKLLDLAVERSVDRGLILVAAVGNDGPNVDPLYPAGFDGVIAVTAVDADGRIYRNAVRGPHVDIAAPGVDILVPSGGSVRFVTGTSIATPLITARLAADPTLANARSVSDVRKRLAATSAELGRSGRDPVYGYGLALAEDICGD
;
A
#
# COMPACT_ATOMS: atom_id res chain seq x y z
N MET A 1 -87.02 19.79 3.20
CA MET A 1 -86.07 20.88 3.49
C MET A 1 -84.67 20.36 3.07
N ILE A 2 -84.23 20.77 1.85
CA ILE A 2 -83.01 21.53 1.60
C ILE A 2 -81.72 20.66 1.76
N ASN A 3 -80.95 20.45 0.82
CA ASN A 3 -80.28 20.88 -0.41
C ASN A 3 -79.16 19.88 -0.64
N ALA A 4 -79.03 19.27 -1.76
CA ALA A 4 -78.27 19.70 -2.92
C ALA A 4 -76.82 20.13 -2.58
N LEU A 5 -75.85 19.32 -2.97
CA LEU A 5 -74.69 19.90 -3.64
C LEU A 5 -73.96 18.83 -4.49
N GLN A 6 -73.81 19.20 -5.72
CA GLN A 6 -73.05 18.53 -6.75
C GLN A 6 -71.57 18.43 -6.34
N PHE A 7 -70.99 17.29 -6.52
CA PHE A 7 -69.53 17.19 -6.60
C PHE A 7 -69.07 16.70 -7.96
N LEU A 8 -68.49 17.62 -8.64
CA LEU A 8 -67.82 17.49 -9.94
C LEU A 8 -66.77 16.35 -9.90
N ARG A 9 -66.96 15.39 -10.81
CA ARG A 9 -65.88 14.41 -11.12
C ARG A 9 -64.87 15.10 -11.99
N GLN A 10 -63.69 15.39 -11.40
CA GLN A 10 -62.45 15.60 -12.15
C GLN A 10 -61.72 14.29 -12.30
N VAL A 11 -61.67 13.78 -13.52
CA VAL A 11 -60.82 12.68 -13.93
C VAL A 11 -59.41 13.24 -14.11
N VAL A 12 -58.51 12.92 -13.20
CA VAL A 12 -57.09 13.19 -13.37
C VAL A 12 -56.46 12.01 -14.12
N ILE A 13 -56.17 12.22 -15.38
CA ILE A 13 -55.36 11.30 -16.19
C ILE A 13 -53.90 11.45 -15.72
N ILE A 14 -53.42 10.49 -14.96
CA ILE A 14 -51.98 10.39 -14.63
C ILE A 14 -51.31 9.72 -15.82
N SER A 15 -50.69 10.53 -16.66
CA SER A 15 -49.74 10.03 -17.67
C SER A 15 -48.46 9.54 -16.96
N LEU A 16 -48.29 8.22 -16.91
CA LEU A 16 -47.04 7.59 -16.49
C LEU A 16 -45.97 7.85 -17.56
N LEU A 17 -45.14 8.86 -17.37
CA LEU A 17 -43.91 9.00 -18.13
C LEU A 17 -42.89 7.98 -17.56
N PHE A 18 -42.68 6.89 -18.27
CA PHE A 18 -41.51 6.03 -18.07
C PHE A 18 -40.27 6.80 -18.50
N VAL A 19 -39.57 7.38 -17.56
CA VAL A 19 -38.18 7.84 -17.76
C VAL A 19 -37.30 6.60 -17.81
N LEU A 20 -36.96 6.18 -19.01
CA LEU A 20 -35.84 5.27 -19.24
C LEU A 20 -34.57 6.00 -18.79
N VAL A 21 -34.14 5.75 -17.55
CA VAL A 21 -32.80 6.08 -17.11
C VAL A 21 -31.87 5.09 -17.83
N GLY A 22 -31.41 5.50 -19.00
CA GLY A 22 -30.30 4.84 -19.65
C GLY A 22 -29.10 4.97 -18.74
N CYS A 23 -28.54 3.86 -18.29
CA CYS A 23 -27.17 3.81 -17.73
C CYS A 23 -26.22 4.26 -18.85
N ALA A 24 -25.93 5.55 -18.90
CA ALA A 24 -24.78 6.03 -19.63
C ALA A 24 -23.54 5.51 -18.88
N PRO A 25 -22.58 4.87 -19.54
CA PRO A 25 -21.31 4.56 -18.91
C PRO A 25 -20.71 5.90 -18.46
N LEU A 26 -20.32 5.98 -17.18
CA LEU A 26 -19.56 7.11 -16.64
C LEU A 26 -18.20 7.14 -17.36
N THR A 27 -18.16 7.77 -18.52
CA THR A 27 -16.91 8.18 -19.17
C THR A 27 -16.42 9.41 -18.42
N THR A 28 -15.76 9.22 -17.27
CA THR A 28 -14.94 10.26 -16.71
C THR A 28 -13.73 10.39 -17.61
N SER A 29 -13.75 11.39 -18.51
CA SER A 29 -12.53 11.89 -19.10
C SER A 29 -11.60 12.24 -17.92
N PRO A 30 -10.34 11.77 -17.89
CA PRO A 30 -9.43 12.20 -16.84
C PRO A 30 -9.32 13.71 -16.94
N ASP A 31 -9.77 14.38 -15.90
CA ASP A 31 -9.64 15.83 -15.76
C ASP A 31 -8.15 16.17 -15.87
N LYS A 32 -7.79 17.25 -16.58
CA LYS A 32 -6.39 17.66 -16.78
C LYS A 32 -5.65 17.90 -15.47
N ASN A 33 -6.34 17.82 -14.34
CA ASN A 33 -5.86 17.98 -12.97
C ASN A 33 -6.05 16.70 -12.10
N ASP A 34 -6.09 15.51 -12.68
CA ASP A 34 -6.15 14.30 -11.84
C ASP A 34 -4.88 14.20 -10.99
N THR A 35 -5.03 14.56 -9.70
CA THR A 35 -3.94 14.54 -8.70
C THR A 35 -3.51 13.12 -8.31
N ASN A 36 -4.19 12.10 -8.82
CA ASN A 36 -3.93 10.70 -8.52
C ASN A 36 -3.09 9.96 -9.58
N VAL A 37 -2.47 10.70 -10.52
CA VAL A 37 -1.62 10.13 -11.57
C VAL A 37 -0.21 10.71 -11.50
N VAL A 38 0.82 9.87 -11.64
CA VAL A 38 2.22 10.27 -11.77
C VAL A 38 2.60 10.29 -13.24
N GLY A 39 3.07 11.44 -13.73
CA GLY A 39 3.46 11.60 -15.14
C GLY A 39 2.23 11.65 -16.06
N GLN A 40 1.77 12.86 -16.35
CA GLN A 40 0.63 13.05 -17.27
C GLN A 40 0.89 12.36 -18.60
N ARG A 41 -0.15 11.64 -19.12
CA ARG A 41 -0.14 10.95 -20.41
C ARG A 41 0.85 9.79 -20.52
N LYS A 42 1.34 9.22 -19.41
CA LYS A 42 2.09 7.97 -19.42
C LYS A 42 1.13 6.78 -19.29
N VAL A 43 1.36 5.74 -20.09
CA VAL A 43 0.76 4.42 -19.95
C VAL A 43 1.88 3.39 -19.84
N ILE A 44 1.70 2.42 -18.97
CA ILE A 44 2.68 1.38 -18.65
C ILE A 44 2.12 0.03 -19.07
N ALA A 45 2.94 -0.79 -19.72
CA ALA A 45 2.63 -2.18 -20.07
C ALA A 45 3.62 -3.11 -19.37
N LEU A 46 3.10 -4.12 -18.68
CA LEU A 46 3.87 -5.25 -18.17
C LEU A 46 3.62 -6.46 -19.09
N VAL A 47 4.68 -7.09 -19.55
CA VAL A 47 4.63 -8.22 -20.49
C VAL A 47 5.50 -9.39 -20.01
N PRO A 48 5.09 -10.65 -20.25
CA PRO A 48 5.72 -11.81 -19.63
C PRO A 48 6.98 -12.33 -20.33
N ASP A 49 7.21 -11.97 -21.61
CA ASP A 49 8.29 -12.55 -22.39
C ASP A 49 8.77 -11.64 -23.55
N ALA A 50 9.84 -12.05 -24.21
CA ALA A 50 10.45 -11.31 -25.31
C ALA A 50 9.51 -11.16 -26.53
N GLN A 51 8.65 -12.13 -26.81
CA GLN A 51 7.70 -12.07 -27.93
C GLN A 51 6.62 -11.02 -27.64
N ALA A 52 6.06 -11.01 -26.43
CA ALA A 52 5.12 -10.00 -25.97
C ALA A 52 5.75 -8.61 -25.91
N THR A 53 7.03 -8.52 -25.52
CA THR A 53 7.79 -7.26 -25.51
C THR A 53 7.89 -6.64 -26.92
N GLU A 54 8.29 -7.42 -27.92
CA GLU A 54 8.36 -6.92 -29.28
C GLU A 54 6.97 -6.63 -29.89
N GLY A 55 5.98 -7.47 -29.58
CA GLY A 55 4.57 -7.22 -29.95
C GLY A 55 4.06 -5.88 -29.38
N MET A 56 4.33 -5.63 -28.09
CA MET A 56 3.92 -4.39 -27.41
C MET A 56 4.65 -3.16 -27.98
N ARG A 57 5.95 -3.29 -28.27
CA ARG A 57 6.74 -2.23 -28.93
C ARG A 57 6.15 -1.88 -30.29
N ALA A 58 5.87 -2.90 -31.12
CA ALA A 58 5.30 -2.71 -32.46
C ALA A 58 3.89 -2.11 -32.39
N ALA A 59 3.03 -2.59 -31.49
CA ALA A 59 1.68 -2.07 -31.26
C ALA A 59 1.71 -0.61 -30.81
N GLY A 60 2.58 -0.26 -29.87
CA GLY A 60 2.75 1.10 -29.41
C GLY A 60 3.17 2.05 -30.53
N LEU A 61 4.21 1.72 -31.28
CA LEU A 61 4.69 2.54 -32.38
C LEU A 61 3.65 2.70 -33.49
N SER A 62 2.96 1.63 -33.88
CA SER A 62 1.90 1.68 -34.90
C SER A 62 0.67 2.48 -34.46
N GLY A 63 0.36 2.48 -33.16
CA GLY A 63 -0.69 3.29 -32.55
C GLY A 63 -0.32 4.74 -32.29
N GLY A 64 0.87 5.18 -32.67
CA GLY A 64 1.34 6.55 -32.50
C GLY A 64 1.83 6.87 -31.06
N TYR A 65 2.05 5.86 -30.24
CA TYR A 65 2.64 6.04 -28.91
C TYR A 65 4.15 6.25 -29.03
N GLN A 66 4.69 7.11 -28.18
CA GLN A 66 6.13 7.27 -28.05
C GLN A 66 6.65 6.34 -26.96
N LEU A 67 7.51 5.39 -27.32
CA LEU A 67 8.23 4.57 -26.35
C LEU A 67 9.21 5.46 -25.57
N LEU A 68 9.08 5.48 -24.25
CA LEU A 68 9.92 6.26 -23.35
C LEU A 68 11.01 5.41 -22.70
N ASP A 69 10.64 4.19 -22.29
CA ASP A 69 11.55 3.29 -21.57
C ASP A 69 11.14 1.82 -21.75
N VAL A 70 12.13 0.92 -21.62
CA VAL A 70 11.95 -0.53 -21.49
C VAL A 70 12.85 -1.01 -20.38
N THR A 71 12.25 -1.53 -19.33
CA THR A 71 12.94 -2.03 -18.13
C THR A 71 12.71 -3.54 -18.01
N ASP A 72 13.78 -4.34 -17.90
CA ASP A 72 13.70 -5.74 -17.52
C ASP A 72 13.48 -5.83 -16.00
N LEU A 73 12.45 -6.58 -15.57
CA LEU A 73 12.06 -6.84 -14.20
C LEU A 73 12.36 -8.31 -13.87
N ALA A 74 13.66 -8.65 -13.81
CA ALA A 74 14.11 -10.04 -13.67
C ALA A 74 13.61 -10.70 -12.37
N GLY A 75 13.44 -9.92 -11.28
CA GLY A 75 12.89 -10.38 -10.01
C GLY A 75 11.41 -10.79 -10.10
N LEU A 76 10.67 -10.30 -11.09
CA LEU A 76 9.24 -10.57 -11.28
C LEU A 76 8.95 -11.43 -12.55
N ASP A 77 9.97 -11.78 -13.35
CA ASP A 77 9.85 -12.43 -14.68
C ASP A 77 8.94 -11.63 -15.63
N LEU A 78 9.13 -10.31 -15.67
CA LEU A 78 8.35 -9.38 -16.49
C LEU A 78 9.27 -8.39 -17.21
N THR A 79 8.77 -7.79 -18.31
CA THR A 79 9.34 -6.58 -18.89
C THR A 79 8.34 -5.43 -18.79
N MET A 80 8.77 -4.27 -18.34
CA MET A 80 7.97 -3.05 -18.26
C MET A 80 8.29 -2.12 -19.44
N LEU A 81 7.27 -1.75 -20.22
CA LEU A 81 7.38 -0.74 -21.27
C LEU A 81 6.59 0.49 -20.86
N THR A 82 7.21 1.65 -20.91
CA THR A 82 6.57 2.94 -20.62
C THR A 82 6.38 3.71 -21.92
N PHE A 83 5.14 4.12 -22.19
CA PHE A 83 4.80 4.91 -23.38
C PHE A 83 4.20 6.27 -22.99
N ARG A 84 4.42 7.27 -23.84
CA ARG A 84 3.61 8.48 -23.86
C ARG A 84 2.46 8.31 -24.86
N MET A 85 1.25 8.58 -24.39
CA MET A 85 0.05 8.49 -25.23
C MET A 85 0.00 9.62 -26.26
N PRO A 86 -0.48 9.37 -27.49
CA PRO A 86 -0.74 10.39 -28.50
C PRO A 86 -1.85 11.37 -28.05
N ASP A 87 -1.88 12.58 -28.66
CA ASP A 87 -2.89 13.57 -28.34
C ASP A 87 -4.30 13.05 -28.66
N GLY A 88 -5.27 13.40 -27.80
CA GLY A 88 -6.67 13.04 -27.98
C GLY A 88 -7.08 11.63 -27.55
N ILE A 89 -6.12 10.76 -27.14
CA ILE A 89 -6.41 9.42 -26.60
C ILE A 89 -6.52 9.51 -25.08
N THR A 90 -7.58 8.91 -24.53
CA THR A 90 -7.80 8.78 -23.09
C THR A 90 -7.07 7.54 -22.54
N GLY A 91 -6.79 7.51 -21.22
CA GLY A 91 -6.18 6.36 -20.56
C GLY A 91 -6.91 5.04 -20.82
N PRO A 92 -8.24 4.95 -20.61
CA PRO A 92 -9.01 3.74 -20.93
C PRO A 92 -8.92 3.29 -22.39
N GLN A 93 -8.91 4.21 -23.35
CA GLN A 93 -8.72 3.89 -24.75
C GLN A 93 -7.33 3.33 -25.06
N ALA A 94 -6.29 3.92 -24.46
CA ALA A 94 -4.92 3.45 -24.61
C ALA A 94 -4.75 2.03 -24.03
N ILE A 95 -5.29 1.78 -22.85
CA ILE A 95 -5.27 0.47 -22.21
C ILE A 95 -5.94 -0.58 -23.10
N ALA A 96 -7.18 -0.32 -23.51
CA ALA A 96 -7.94 -1.24 -24.34
C ALA A 96 -7.24 -1.56 -25.68
N ALA A 97 -6.65 -0.54 -26.32
CA ALA A 97 -5.96 -0.71 -27.60
C ALA A 97 -4.69 -1.56 -27.47
N LEU A 98 -3.87 -1.32 -26.45
CA LEU A 98 -2.61 -2.04 -26.24
C LEU A 98 -2.84 -3.47 -25.75
N GLU A 99 -3.81 -3.70 -24.85
CA GLU A 99 -4.18 -5.06 -24.40
C GLU A 99 -4.84 -5.88 -25.52
N ALA A 100 -5.63 -5.26 -26.39
CA ALA A 100 -6.17 -5.95 -27.56
C ALA A 100 -5.07 -6.39 -28.55
N ALA A 101 -4.01 -5.58 -28.68
CA ALA A 101 -2.88 -5.90 -29.57
C ALA A 101 -1.95 -6.99 -28.98
N VAL A 102 -1.79 -7.01 -27.66
CA VAL A 102 -0.97 -8.00 -26.93
C VAL A 102 -1.79 -8.54 -25.74
N PRO A 103 -2.62 -9.57 -25.94
CA PRO A 103 -3.55 -10.06 -24.90
C PRO A 103 -2.90 -10.63 -23.64
N THR A 104 -1.61 -10.97 -23.69
CA THR A 104 -0.83 -11.44 -22.54
C THR A 104 -0.26 -10.30 -21.69
N SER A 105 -0.48 -9.06 -22.09
CA SER A 105 0.01 -7.88 -21.35
C SER A 105 -0.99 -7.39 -20.31
N THR A 106 -0.46 -6.74 -19.28
CA THR A 106 -1.24 -5.91 -18.35
C THR A 106 -0.86 -4.45 -18.58
N VAL A 107 -1.81 -3.64 -19.04
CA VAL A 107 -1.57 -2.22 -19.34
C VAL A 107 -2.33 -1.33 -18.38
N GLY A 108 -1.71 -0.29 -17.82
CA GLY A 108 -2.33 0.59 -16.84
C GLY A 108 -1.76 2.00 -16.83
N ILE A 109 -2.49 2.88 -16.14
CA ILE A 109 -2.05 4.24 -15.84
C ILE A 109 -1.20 4.21 -14.56
N ASN A 110 -0.20 5.10 -14.49
CA ASN A 110 0.67 5.23 -13.33
C ASN A 110 -0.05 6.00 -12.20
N HIS A 111 -0.79 5.29 -11.35
CA HIS A 111 -1.48 5.90 -10.20
C HIS A 111 -0.51 6.33 -9.12
N ALA A 112 -0.85 7.40 -8.40
CA ALA A 112 -0.08 7.95 -7.29
C ALA A 112 -0.50 7.32 -5.96
N TYR A 113 0.48 6.96 -5.15
CA TYR A 113 0.32 6.50 -3.77
C TYR A 113 0.83 7.56 -2.81
N ARG A 114 0.24 7.66 -1.61
CA ARG A 114 0.55 8.69 -0.61
C ARG A 114 1.05 8.06 0.68
N LEU A 115 1.87 8.82 1.41
CA LEU A 115 2.26 8.47 2.76
C LEU A 115 1.05 8.51 3.69
N GLN A 116 0.97 7.54 4.59
CA GLN A 116 -0.14 7.38 5.53
C GLN A 116 0.28 7.77 6.96
N GLN A 117 0.56 9.07 7.17
CA GLN A 117 0.98 9.63 8.46
C GLN A 117 0.27 10.96 8.73
N SER A 118 -0.06 11.20 10.02
CA SER A 118 -0.46 12.50 10.56
C SER A 118 0.36 12.81 11.81
N SER A 119 0.63 14.10 12.08
CA SER A 119 1.34 14.53 13.29
C SER A 119 0.34 14.92 14.39
N SER A 120 0.55 14.47 15.62
CA SER A 120 -0.22 14.87 16.81
C SER A 120 0.69 15.20 17.99
N ALA A 121 0.17 15.94 18.98
CA ALA A 121 0.90 16.35 20.18
C ALA A 121 0.85 15.27 21.28
N ALA A 122 1.94 15.18 22.00
CA ALA A 122 2.36 14.12 22.92
C ALA A 122 1.44 13.74 24.08
N GLN A 123 1.35 12.43 24.36
CA GLN A 123 1.23 11.89 25.71
C GLN A 123 1.67 10.43 25.80
N GLU A 124 2.58 10.15 26.76
CA GLU A 124 3.18 8.89 27.21
C GLU A 124 4.24 8.20 26.31
N LEU A 125 5.32 7.78 27.02
CA LEU A 125 6.49 7.07 26.48
C LEU A 125 6.11 5.74 25.82
N ASP A 126 6.85 5.32 24.81
CA ASP A 126 6.65 4.16 23.92
C ASP A 126 5.86 2.99 24.54
N TYR A 127 4.54 3.10 24.53
CA TYR A 127 3.62 2.08 25.05
C TYR A 127 3.55 0.85 24.15
N ALA A 128 4.00 0.97 22.90
CA ALA A 128 3.83 -0.06 21.87
C ALA A 128 4.51 -1.37 22.27
N ASN A 129 5.70 -1.30 22.88
CA ASN A 129 6.41 -2.50 23.33
C ASN A 129 5.66 -3.23 24.44
N ALA A 130 5.18 -2.50 25.44
CA ALA A 130 4.40 -3.08 26.55
C ALA A 130 3.08 -3.67 26.04
N MET A 131 2.38 -2.96 25.16
CA MET A 131 1.10 -3.41 24.61
C MET A 131 1.23 -4.68 23.76
N MET A 132 2.25 -4.76 22.90
CA MET A 132 2.54 -5.95 22.11
C MET A 132 3.28 -7.04 22.88
N ARG A 133 3.66 -6.79 24.14
CA ARG A 133 4.41 -7.73 25.00
C ARG A 133 5.75 -8.14 24.39
N TRP A 134 6.51 -7.16 23.84
CA TRP A 134 7.88 -7.40 23.42
C TRP A 134 8.76 -7.74 24.63
N ARG A 135 9.74 -8.60 24.44
CA ARG A 135 10.80 -8.81 25.44
C ARG A 135 11.57 -7.50 25.65
N THR A 136 11.95 -7.22 26.88
CA THR A 136 12.66 -5.97 27.23
C THR A 136 14.03 -5.82 26.57
N ASP A 137 14.65 -6.95 26.22
CA ASP A 137 15.94 -7.01 25.51
C ASP A 137 15.77 -7.11 23.98
N GLY A 138 14.55 -7.12 23.46
CA GLY A 138 14.25 -7.27 22.03
C GLY A 138 14.59 -8.64 21.46
N CYS A 139 14.24 -8.87 20.19
CA CYS A 139 14.51 -10.10 19.46
C CYS A 139 15.55 -9.88 18.35
N ARG A 140 16.23 -10.92 17.91
CA ARG A 140 17.08 -10.88 16.72
C ARG A 140 16.22 -11.04 15.45
N ALA A 141 16.57 -10.30 14.41
CA ALA A 141 15.99 -10.53 13.08
C ALA A 141 16.46 -11.89 12.55
N GLN A 142 15.51 -12.69 12.08
CA GLN A 142 15.78 -14.00 11.47
C GLN A 142 16.05 -13.89 9.98
N VAL A 143 15.56 -12.83 9.33
CA VAL A 143 15.64 -12.59 7.90
C VAL A 143 15.77 -11.10 7.61
N PRO A 144 16.34 -10.70 6.47
CA PRO A 144 16.30 -9.30 6.04
C PRO A 144 14.88 -8.86 5.69
N VAL A 145 14.63 -7.54 5.78
CA VAL A 145 13.33 -6.94 5.48
C VAL A 145 13.46 -5.86 4.41
N GLY A 146 12.45 -5.73 3.56
CA GLY A 146 12.28 -4.63 2.63
C GLY A 146 11.43 -3.51 3.25
N VAL A 147 11.70 -2.26 2.89
CA VAL A 147 10.86 -1.10 3.23
C VAL A 147 10.65 -0.30 1.96
N ILE A 148 9.40 -0.20 1.49
CA ILE A 148 9.01 0.66 0.37
C ILE A 148 8.38 1.93 0.96
N ASP A 149 9.10 3.06 0.83
CA ASP A 149 8.74 4.33 1.47
C ASP A 149 9.46 5.52 0.79
N THR A 150 9.60 6.65 1.49
CA THR A 150 10.59 7.68 1.16
C THR A 150 12.01 7.16 1.43
N GLY A 151 13.02 7.96 1.14
CA GLY A 151 14.40 7.65 1.57
C GLY A 151 14.50 7.43 3.08
N ILE A 152 15.54 6.72 3.48
CA ILE A 152 15.91 6.51 4.89
C ILE A 152 17.20 7.31 5.14
N ASP A 153 17.21 8.15 6.15
CA ASP A 153 18.44 8.81 6.63
C ASP A 153 19.30 7.78 7.40
N THR A 154 20.25 7.21 6.70
CA THR A 154 21.16 6.19 7.24
C THR A 154 22.13 6.73 8.29
N THR A 155 22.19 8.05 8.48
CA THR A 155 23.01 8.70 9.52
C THR A 155 22.23 8.93 10.82
N SER A 156 20.94 8.57 10.85
CA SER A 156 20.10 8.71 12.05
C SER A 156 20.58 7.79 13.17
N PRO A 157 20.88 8.31 14.37
CA PRO A 157 21.24 7.48 15.54
C PRO A 157 20.15 6.46 15.93
N ALA A 158 18.92 6.68 15.51
CA ALA A 158 17.81 5.74 15.72
C ALA A 158 17.99 4.40 15.00
N LEU A 159 18.90 4.36 14.04
CA LEU A 159 19.18 3.19 13.20
C LEU A 159 20.54 2.56 13.50
N ASP A 160 21.22 3.03 14.57
CA ASP A 160 22.46 2.42 15.04
C ASP A 160 22.23 0.93 15.36
N GLY A 161 23.07 0.07 14.78
CA GLY A 161 22.92 -1.39 14.92
C GLY A 161 22.08 -2.07 13.83
N ALA A 162 21.39 -1.33 12.96
CA ALA A 162 20.78 -1.87 11.76
C ALA A 162 21.69 -1.69 10.54
N ARG A 163 21.72 -2.69 9.65
CA ARG A 163 22.37 -2.54 8.34
C ARG A 163 21.36 -2.02 7.34
N ILE A 164 21.60 -0.85 6.74
CA ILE A 164 20.70 -0.24 5.79
C ILE A 164 21.32 -0.25 4.38
N VAL A 165 20.61 -0.82 3.41
CA VAL A 165 20.92 -0.78 1.99
C VAL A 165 19.80 -0.03 1.29
N THR A 166 20.10 1.04 0.55
CA THR A 166 19.07 1.88 -0.07
C THR A 166 19.19 1.93 -1.59
N ARG A 167 18.05 1.98 -2.28
CA ARG A 167 17.96 2.22 -3.72
C ARG A 167 16.79 3.16 -4.03
N ALA A 168 16.98 4.05 -5.00
CA ALA A 168 15.95 5.00 -5.43
C ALA A 168 15.28 4.55 -6.73
N PHE A 169 13.94 4.71 -6.78
CA PHE A 169 13.09 4.31 -7.91
C PHE A 169 12.19 5.43 -8.42
N PHE A 170 12.26 6.62 -7.80
CA PHE A 170 11.51 7.81 -8.21
C PHE A 170 12.21 8.55 -9.36
N GLU A 171 11.44 9.37 -10.08
CA GLU A 171 11.97 10.34 -11.04
C GLU A 171 12.04 11.73 -10.39
N GLY A 172 13.06 12.54 -10.77
CA GLY A 172 13.22 13.91 -10.30
C GLY A 172 13.93 14.04 -8.96
N ARG A 173 13.49 14.99 -8.12
CA ARG A 173 14.11 15.26 -6.83
C ARG A 173 13.53 14.32 -5.75
N ALA A 174 14.40 13.81 -4.88
CA ALA A 174 13.97 12.98 -3.75
C ALA A 174 13.00 13.72 -2.83
N ALA A 175 12.02 12.98 -2.31
CA ALA A 175 11.20 13.41 -1.18
C ALA A 175 12.08 13.52 0.09
N PRO A 176 11.68 14.34 1.10
CA PRO A 176 12.31 14.32 2.42
C PRO A 176 12.30 12.90 3.02
N ALA A 177 13.40 12.48 3.60
CA ALA A 177 13.59 11.13 4.14
C ALA A 177 12.87 10.90 5.50
N ALA A 178 12.16 11.89 6.04
CA ALA A 178 11.63 11.84 7.39
C ALA A 178 10.69 10.65 7.64
N HIS A 179 9.74 10.38 6.72
CA HIS A 179 8.77 9.30 6.91
C HIS A 179 9.41 7.91 6.83
N GLY A 180 10.23 7.64 5.83
CA GLY A 180 10.93 6.35 5.72
C GLY A 180 11.91 6.13 6.87
N THR A 181 12.51 7.21 7.42
CA THR A 181 13.36 7.13 8.60
C THR A 181 12.55 6.81 9.86
N ASP A 182 11.36 7.39 10.03
CA ASP A 182 10.45 7.06 11.13
C ASP A 182 10.04 5.57 11.08
N VAL A 183 9.58 5.13 9.92
CA VAL A 183 9.17 3.73 9.68
C VAL A 183 10.33 2.77 9.97
N ALA A 184 11.53 3.06 9.46
CA ALA A 184 12.72 2.25 9.72
C ALA A 184 13.11 2.26 11.21
N SER A 185 13.00 3.40 11.90
CA SER A 185 13.32 3.51 13.34
C SER A 185 12.32 2.76 14.21
N VAL A 186 11.04 2.75 13.84
CA VAL A 186 10.03 1.92 14.52
C VAL A 186 10.32 0.44 14.31
N LEU A 187 10.67 0.03 13.11
CA LEU A 187 10.99 -1.36 12.77
C LEU A 187 12.26 -1.84 13.49
N ALA A 188 13.36 -1.09 13.37
CA ALA A 188 14.70 -1.45 13.87
C ALA A 188 14.99 -0.97 15.30
N ASN A 189 13.95 -0.59 16.06
CA ASN A 189 14.16 -0.25 17.47
C ASN A 189 14.79 -1.46 18.21
N PRO A 190 15.94 -1.29 18.87
CA PRO A 190 16.69 -2.42 19.46
C PRO A 190 15.95 -3.11 20.62
N SER A 191 14.93 -2.46 21.21
CA SER A 191 14.01 -3.13 22.16
C SER A 191 12.90 -3.93 21.48
N ARG A 192 12.91 -4.03 20.14
CA ARG A 192 12.01 -4.88 19.31
C ARG A 192 12.81 -5.82 18.45
N LEU A 193 13.58 -5.26 17.51
CA LEU A 193 14.29 -6.04 16.49
C LEU A 193 15.74 -5.58 16.37
N LYS A 194 16.68 -6.46 16.71
CA LYS A 194 18.12 -6.24 16.64
C LYS A 194 18.73 -6.94 15.43
N ASP A 195 19.91 -6.46 15.01
CA ASP A 195 20.75 -7.06 13.97
C ASP A 195 20.00 -7.20 12.62
N VAL A 196 19.04 -6.31 12.35
CA VAL A 196 18.23 -6.34 11.13
C VAL A 196 19.00 -5.73 9.96
N THR A 197 18.91 -6.37 8.80
CA THR A 197 19.26 -5.76 7.51
C THR A 197 17.99 -5.24 6.86
N ILE A 198 17.95 -3.94 6.55
CA ILE A 198 16.83 -3.27 5.89
C ILE A 198 17.24 -2.90 4.46
N TYR A 199 16.49 -3.36 3.47
CA TYR A 199 16.56 -2.93 2.08
C TYR A 199 15.50 -1.85 1.84
N GLY A 200 15.94 -0.58 1.85
CA GLY A 200 15.08 0.59 1.72
C GLY A 200 14.90 1.02 0.27
N ALA A 201 13.73 0.79 -0.29
CA ALA A 201 13.35 1.22 -1.62
C ALA A 201 12.65 2.59 -1.56
N ASN A 202 13.37 3.65 -1.97
CA ASN A 202 12.80 4.99 -2.05
C ASN A 202 11.99 5.16 -3.34
N VAL A 203 10.66 5.22 -3.21
CA VAL A 203 9.72 5.35 -4.34
C VAL A 203 9.10 6.75 -4.45
N PHE A 204 9.37 7.64 -3.47
CA PHE A 204 8.76 8.97 -3.44
C PHE A 204 9.67 10.05 -4.06
N GLY A 205 9.19 10.66 -5.13
CA GLY A 205 9.74 11.87 -5.70
C GLY A 205 8.93 13.10 -5.34
N GLN A 206 9.57 14.25 -5.33
CA GLN A 206 8.90 15.55 -5.21
C GLN A 206 8.47 16.00 -6.60
N GLN A 207 7.17 16.13 -6.81
CA GLN A 207 6.59 16.70 -8.04
C GLN A 207 6.04 18.09 -7.72
N ASP A 208 6.54 19.11 -8.42
CA ASP A 208 6.39 20.54 -8.06
C ASP A 208 4.96 21.00 -7.72
N ALA A 209 3.95 20.55 -8.45
CA ALA A 209 2.56 20.98 -8.22
C ALA A 209 1.72 19.95 -7.44
N LEU A 210 2.17 18.73 -7.27
CA LEU A 210 1.38 17.60 -6.80
C LEU A 210 1.81 17.06 -5.43
N GLY A 211 2.86 17.64 -4.83
CA GLY A 211 3.42 17.20 -3.56
C GLY A 211 4.22 15.89 -3.65
N LEU A 212 4.32 15.16 -2.53
CA LEU A 212 5.04 13.89 -2.43
C LEU A 212 4.18 12.75 -2.98
N LYS A 213 4.66 12.05 -4.01
CA LYS A 213 3.96 10.91 -4.61
C LYS A 213 4.91 9.81 -5.04
N ALA A 214 4.44 8.57 -4.89
CA ALA A 214 5.03 7.39 -5.50
C ALA A 214 4.19 6.96 -6.70
N GLY A 215 4.81 6.67 -7.81
CA GLY A 215 4.14 6.08 -8.97
C GLY A 215 4.02 4.57 -8.83
N ALA A 216 3.01 3.96 -9.47
CA ALA A 216 2.90 2.51 -9.53
C ALA A 216 4.14 1.88 -10.18
N ASP A 217 4.73 2.53 -11.18
CA ASP A 217 5.97 2.13 -11.85
C ASP A 217 7.15 2.03 -10.88
N ALA A 218 7.31 3.01 -10.00
CA ALA A 218 8.37 3.00 -8.98
C ALA A 218 8.17 1.84 -7.98
N MET A 219 6.91 1.57 -7.61
CA MET A 219 6.57 0.45 -6.71
C MET A 219 6.83 -0.91 -7.36
N VAL A 220 6.49 -1.07 -8.64
CA VAL A 220 6.77 -2.30 -9.41
C VAL A 220 8.28 -2.56 -9.45
N ARG A 221 9.10 -1.54 -9.78
CA ARG A 221 10.57 -1.67 -9.80
C ARG A 221 11.16 -1.94 -8.41
N ALA A 222 10.56 -1.37 -7.37
CA ALA A 222 10.98 -1.60 -5.98
C ALA A 222 10.71 -3.04 -5.54
N LEU A 223 9.53 -3.59 -5.87
CA LEU A 223 9.18 -4.99 -5.59
C LEU A 223 10.09 -5.96 -6.35
N ASP A 224 10.40 -5.68 -7.62
CA ASP A 224 11.35 -6.45 -8.43
C ASP A 224 12.72 -6.52 -7.75
N TRP A 225 13.29 -5.36 -7.39
CA TRP A 225 14.58 -5.33 -6.69
C TRP A 225 14.56 -6.10 -5.36
N LEU A 226 13.49 -5.93 -4.55
CA LEU A 226 13.39 -6.63 -3.27
C LEU A 226 13.25 -8.15 -3.45
N ALA A 227 12.65 -8.60 -4.55
CA ALA A 227 12.60 -10.02 -4.90
C ALA A 227 13.99 -10.59 -5.27
N GLU A 228 14.86 -9.77 -5.90
CA GLU A 228 16.25 -10.15 -6.21
C GLU A 228 17.15 -10.19 -4.96
N GLU A 229 16.88 -9.35 -3.94
CA GLU A 229 17.68 -9.25 -2.70
C GLU A 229 17.30 -10.31 -1.65
N ASP A 230 16.46 -11.28 -1.99
CA ASP A 230 16.01 -12.39 -1.12
C ASP A 230 15.45 -11.91 0.24
N VAL A 231 14.78 -10.75 0.27
CA VAL A 231 14.04 -10.31 1.45
C VAL A 231 12.80 -11.17 1.66
N ARG A 232 12.41 -11.37 2.92
CA ARG A 232 11.24 -12.17 3.24
C ARG A 232 9.99 -11.32 3.44
N PHE A 233 10.10 -10.31 4.27
CA PHE A 233 8.99 -9.41 4.62
C PHE A 233 9.23 -8.04 4.04
N VAL A 234 8.21 -7.47 3.39
CA VAL A 234 8.27 -6.13 2.80
C VAL A 234 7.23 -5.23 3.45
N ASN A 235 7.68 -4.18 4.09
CA ASN A 235 6.86 -3.15 4.71
C ASN A 235 6.45 -2.10 3.68
N LEU A 236 5.14 -1.88 3.50
CA LEU A 236 4.58 -0.86 2.61
C LEU A 236 3.74 0.13 3.44
N ALA A 237 4.37 1.23 3.86
CA ALA A 237 3.76 2.24 4.73
C ALA A 237 3.04 3.35 3.93
N LEU A 238 2.39 2.99 2.84
CA LEU A 238 1.74 3.87 1.88
C LEU A 238 0.42 3.28 1.39
N ALA A 239 -0.46 4.12 0.85
CA ALA A 239 -1.73 3.69 0.30
C ALA A 239 -2.16 4.55 -0.89
N GLY A 240 -2.96 3.98 -1.77
CA GLY A 240 -3.51 4.64 -2.96
C GLY A 240 -4.66 3.86 -3.59
N PRO A 241 -5.13 4.30 -4.77
CA PRO A 241 -6.21 3.63 -5.47
C PRO A 241 -5.76 2.27 -6.03
N TYR A 242 -6.75 1.43 -6.39
CA TYR A 242 -6.48 0.19 -7.12
C TYR A 242 -5.69 0.46 -8.41
N ASN A 243 -4.69 -0.37 -8.65
CA ASN A 243 -3.90 -0.32 -9.88
C ASN A 243 -3.53 -1.74 -10.30
N LYS A 244 -3.95 -2.16 -11.50
CA LYS A 244 -3.73 -3.52 -11.99
C LYS A 244 -2.27 -3.88 -12.28
N LEU A 245 -1.41 -2.88 -12.53
CA LEU A 245 0.04 -3.12 -12.68
C LEU A 245 0.66 -3.52 -11.33
N LEU A 246 0.24 -2.80 -10.28
CA LEU A 246 0.69 -3.11 -8.92
C LEU A 246 0.10 -4.44 -8.44
N ASP A 247 -1.15 -4.74 -8.80
CA ASP A 247 -1.80 -6.02 -8.49
C ASP A 247 -0.99 -7.19 -9.05
N LEU A 248 -0.64 -7.13 -10.34
CA LEU A 248 0.22 -8.12 -10.98
C LEU A 248 1.61 -8.22 -10.31
N ALA A 249 2.22 -7.08 -9.97
CA ALA A 249 3.52 -7.08 -9.30
C ALA A 249 3.44 -7.69 -7.90
N VAL A 250 2.37 -7.44 -7.16
CA VAL A 250 2.08 -8.06 -5.85
C VAL A 250 1.92 -9.57 -6.00
N GLU A 251 1.11 -10.04 -6.97
CA GLU A 251 0.94 -11.47 -7.28
C GLU A 251 2.29 -12.13 -7.54
N ARG A 252 3.11 -11.55 -8.46
CA ARG A 252 4.45 -12.07 -8.78
C ARG A 252 5.41 -12.07 -7.59
N SER A 253 5.34 -11.04 -6.74
CA SER A 253 6.15 -10.97 -5.52
C SER A 253 5.78 -12.08 -4.54
N VAL A 254 4.48 -12.34 -4.35
CA VAL A 254 3.98 -13.43 -3.50
C VAL A 254 4.38 -14.80 -4.07
N ASP A 255 4.29 -15.02 -5.38
CA ASP A 255 4.73 -16.25 -6.05
C ASP A 255 6.25 -16.50 -5.86
N ARG A 256 7.05 -15.42 -5.76
CA ARG A 256 8.48 -15.47 -5.41
C ARG A 256 8.75 -15.68 -3.92
N GLY A 257 7.70 -15.71 -3.10
CA GLY A 257 7.75 -15.99 -1.68
C GLY A 257 7.95 -14.77 -0.79
N LEU A 258 7.78 -13.54 -1.31
CA LEU A 258 7.72 -12.34 -0.50
C LEU A 258 6.39 -12.30 0.26
N ILE A 259 6.44 -11.82 1.49
CA ILE A 259 5.26 -11.53 2.31
C ILE A 259 5.16 -10.01 2.46
N LEU A 260 4.14 -9.45 1.83
CA LEU A 260 3.91 -8.01 1.83
C LEU A 260 3.03 -7.61 3.02
N VAL A 261 3.44 -6.58 3.74
CA VAL A 261 2.76 -6.05 4.94
C VAL A 261 2.44 -4.59 4.69
N ALA A 262 1.17 -4.24 4.61
CA ALA A 262 0.76 -2.90 4.17
C ALA A 262 -0.22 -2.20 5.11
N ALA A 263 -0.09 -0.88 5.20
CA ALA A 263 -0.99 -0.01 5.92
C ALA A 263 -2.37 0.05 5.25
N VAL A 264 -3.46 -0.13 6.01
CA VAL A 264 -4.83 -0.05 5.46
C VAL A 264 -5.19 1.36 4.95
N GLY A 265 -4.46 2.40 5.39
CA GLY A 265 -4.72 3.79 5.02
C GLY A 265 -5.43 4.59 6.10
N ASN A 266 -5.41 5.94 5.93
CA ASN A 266 -5.91 6.90 6.93
C ASN A 266 -7.00 7.83 6.37
N ASP A 267 -7.71 7.41 5.33
CA ASP A 267 -8.71 8.24 4.63
C ASP A 267 -10.12 8.10 5.24
N GLY A 268 -10.21 7.39 6.39
CA GLY A 268 -11.43 7.25 7.16
C GLY A 268 -12.08 5.86 7.06
N PRO A 269 -13.02 5.56 7.97
CA PRO A 269 -13.55 4.20 8.13
C PRO A 269 -14.53 3.75 7.01
N ASN A 270 -15.00 4.67 6.18
CA ASN A 270 -16.09 4.45 5.24
C ASN A 270 -15.65 4.53 3.76
N VAL A 271 -14.35 4.61 3.51
CA VAL A 271 -13.82 4.57 2.13
C VAL A 271 -13.60 3.12 1.69
N ASP A 272 -13.60 2.92 0.38
CA ASP A 272 -13.23 1.63 -0.20
C ASP A 272 -11.80 1.24 0.19
N PRO A 273 -11.46 -0.06 0.17
CA PRO A 273 -10.10 -0.52 0.46
C PRO A 273 -9.05 0.23 -0.35
N LEU A 274 -8.01 0.70 0.33
CA LEU A 274 -6.84 1.27 -0.32
C LEU A 274 -5.79 0.19 -0.58
N TYR A 275 -4.95 0.42 -1.59
CA TYR A 275 -3.96 -0.54 -2.04
C TYR A 275 -2.54 -0.05 -1.75
N PRO A 276 -1.61 -0.98 -1.42
CA PRO A 276 -1.66 -2.42 -1.63
C PRO A 276 -2.38 -3.25 -0.54
N ALA A 277 -2.79 -2.69 0.59
CA ALA A 277 -3.44 -3.45 1.68
C ALA A 277 -4.73 -4.18 1.25
N GLY A 278 -5.44 -3.67 0.24
CA GLY A 278 -6.66 -4.27 -0.30
C GLY A 278 -6.44 -5.51 -1.20
N PHE A 279 -5.20 -5.88 -1.54
CA PHE A 279 -4.92 -7.09 -2.32
C PHE A 279 -4.92 -8.34 -1.45
N ASP A 280 -5.45 -9.46 -1.94
CA ASP A 280 -5.57 -10.73 -1.21
C ASP A 280 -4.21 -11.28 -0.74
N GLY A 281 -3.16 -11.05 -1.48
CA GLY A 281 -1.78 -11.49 -1.21
C GLY A 281 -1.02 -10.64 -0.18
N VAL A 282 -1.67 -9.68 0.49
CA VAL A 282 -1.03 -8.71 1.38
C VAL A 282 -1.58 -8.85 2.80
N ILE A 283 -0.71 -8.72 3.80
CA ILE A 283 -1.11 -8.60 5.22
C ILE A 283 -1.50 -7.15 5.48
N ALA A 284 -2.77 -6.90 5.73
CA ALA A 284 -3.32 -5.57 5.92
C ALA A 284 -3.33 -5.17 7.41
N VAL A 285 -2.62 -4.08 7.74
CA VAL A 285 -2.37 -3.63 9.11
C VAL A 285 -3.17 -2.37 9.43
N THR A 286 -3.98 -2.43 10.48
CA THR A 286 -4.65 -1.28 11.07
C THR A 286 -3.94 -0.78 12.33
N ALA A 287 -4.30 0.43 12.80
CA ALA A 287 -3.67 1.09 13.93
C ALA A 287 -4.62 1.21 15.13
N VAL A 288 -4.09 1.01 16.35
CA VAL A 288 -4.79 1.27 17.61
C VAL A 288 -3.99 2.23 18.49
N ASP A 289 -4.70 2.89 19.43
CA ASP A 289 -4.12 3.69 20.49
C ASP A 289 -3.69 2.84 21.71
N ALA A 290 -3.17 3.50 22.75
CA ALA A 290 -2.71 2.86 23.99
C ALA A 290 -3.83 2.13 24.78
N ASP A 291 -5.09 2.50 24.56
CA ASP A 291 -6.26 1.84 25.16
C ASP A 291 -6.83 0.71 24.28
N GLY A 292 -6.19 0.40 23.15
CA GLY A 292 -6.65 -0.59 22.17
C GLY A 292 -7.82 -0.12 21.31
N ARG A 293 -8.13 1.19 21.29
CA ARG A 293 -9.18 1.74 20.45
C ARG A 293 -8.65 1.95 19.04
N ILE A 294 -9.48 1.59 18.05
CA ILE A 294 -9.12 1.77 16.64
C ILE A 294 -8.81 3.22 16.31
N TYR A 295 -7.74 3.48 15.58
CA TYR A 295 -7.45 4.80 15.02
C TYR A 295 -8.65 5.29 14.19
N ARG A 296 -9.17 6.47 14.55
CA ARG A 296 -10.43 7.00 14.00
C ARG A 296 -10.43 7.13 12.47
N ASN A 297 -9.26 7.43 11.89
CA ASN A 297 -9.10 7.62 10.44
C ASN A 297 -8.66 6.34 9.72
N ALA A 298 -8.44 5.22 10.42
CA ALA A 298 -8.07 3.97 9.77
C ALA A 298 -9.20 3.49 8.84
N VAL A 299 -8.83 3.07 7.65
CA VAL A 299 -9.73 2.39 6.71
C VAL A 299 -10.12 1.04 7.30
N ARG A 300 -11.39 0.67 7.13
CA ARG A 300 -11.97 -0.58 7.65
C ARG A 300 -12.49 -1.44 6.51
N GLY A 301 -12.58 -2.72 6.74
CA GLY A 301 -13.15 -3.62 5.74
C GLY A 301 -12.69 -5.08 5.92
N PRO A 302 -13.24 -6.00 5.13
CA PRO A 302 -12.94 -7.43 5.26
C PRO A 302 -11.48 -7.78 4.92
N HIS A 303 -10.73 -6.85 4.31
CA HIS A 303 -9.31 -7.00 4.02
C HIS A 303 -8.41 -6.86 5.26
N VAL A 304 -8.86 -6.18 6.32
CA VAL A 304 -8.06 -5.98 7.54
C VAL A 304 -7.66 -7.32 8.14
N ASP A 305 -6.36 -7.53 8.37
CA ASP A 305 -5.84 -8.76 8.94
C ASP A 305 -5.50 -8.63 10.42
N ILE A 306 -4.84 -7.53 10.82
CA ILE A 306 -4.25 -7.43 12.16
C ILE A 306 -4.16 -5.98 12.62
N ALA A 307 -4.24 -5.75 13.92
CA ALA A 307 -4.02 -4.46 14.57
C ALA A 307 -2.65 -4.41 15.26
N ALA A 308 -2.04 -3.21 15.24
CA ALA A 308 -0.86 -2.90 16.04
C ALA A 308 -0.94 -1.45 16.56
N PRO A 309 -0.17 -1.07 17.60
CA PRO A 309 -0.06 0.31 18.03
C PRO A 309 0.38 1.23 16.88
N GLY A 310 -0.31 2.35 16.72
CA GLY A 310 0.00 3.27 15.61
C GLY A 310 -0.50 4.70 15.87
N VAL A 311 -0.95 4.99 17.09
CA VAL A 311 -1.40 6.31 17.51
C VAL A 311 -0.44 6.84 18.56
N ASP A 312 0.10 8.05 18.36
CA ASP A 312 1.05 8.70 19.25
C ASP A 312 2.28 7.84 19.60
N ILE A 313 2.85 7.22 18.59
CA ILE A 313 4.09 6.43 18.70
C ILE A 313 5.29 7.39 18.73
N LEU A 314 6.18 7.17 19.67
CA LEU A 314 7.39 7.97 19.86
C LEU A 314 8.46 7.59 18.84
N VAL A 315 8.93 8.56 18.07
CA VAL A 315 10.05 8.39 17.12
C VAL A 315 11.15 9.42 17.37
N PRO A 316 12.42 9.07 17.15
CA PRO A 316 13.53 10.01 17.22
C PRO A 316 13.43 11.10 16.14
N SER A 317 13.84 12.31 16.45
CA SER A 317 13.81 13.46 15.54
C SER A 317 14.89 14.49 15.91
N GLY A 318 15.99 14.53 15.14
CA GLY A 318 17.01 15.58 15.25
C GLY A 318 17.60 15.78 16.66
N GLY A 319 17.86 14.71 17.43
CA GLY A 319 18.37 14.76 18.81
C GLY A 319 17.27 14.95 19.87
N SER A 320 16.00 15.00 19.47
CA SER A 320 14.81 14.99 20.30
C SER A 320 13.90 13.81 19.92
N VAL A 321 12.69 13.78 20.46
CA VAL A 321 11.67 12.81 20.11
C VAL A 321 10.38 13.51 19.71
N ARG A 322 9.59 12.89 18.85
CA ARG A 322 8.25 13.37 18.50
C ARG A 322 7.27 12.21 18.38
N PHE A 323 6.00 12.51 18.46
CA PHE A 323 4.94 11.56 18.29
C PHE A 323 4.46 11.53 16.84
N VAL A 324 4.19 10.33 16.35
CA VAL A 324 3.63 10.11 15.02
C VAL A 324 2.42 9.18 15.12
N THR A 325 1.46 9.39 14.24
CA THR A 325 0.22 8.62 14.21
C THR A 325 -0.12 8.22 12.78
N GLY A 326 -0.47 6.96 12.57
CA GLY A 326 -0.91 6.44 11.30
C GLY A 326 -0.84 4.93 11.22
N THR A 327 -1.60 4.35 10.28
CA THR A 327 -1.49 2.92 9.96
C THR A 327 -0.11 2.58 9.38
N SER A 328 0.58 3.57 8.77
CA SER A 328 1.98 3.46 8.32
C SER A 328 2.97 3.25 9.47
N ILE A 329 2.61 3.64 10.70
CA ILE A 329 3.43 3.48 11.90
C ILE A 329 3.13 2.15 12.61
N ALA A 330 1.91 1.65 12.50
CA ALA A 330 1.54 0.31 12.96
C ALA A 330 2.18 -0.81 12.10
N THR A 331 2.30 -0.58 10.81
CA THR A 331 2.81 -1.58 9.83
C THR A 331 4.24 -2.06 10.14
N PRO A 332 5.23 -1.21 10.44
CA PRO A 332 6.59 -1.66 10.77
C PRO A 332 6.67 -2.46 12.08
N LEU A 333 5.74 -2.28 13.02
CA LEU A 333 5.66 -3.11 14.23
C LEU A 333 5.27 -4.56 13.88
N ILE A 334 4.34 -4.74 12.93
CA ILE A 334 3.99 -6.08 12.43
C ILE A 334 5.17 -6.66 11.64
N THR A 335 5.80 -5.88 10.76
CA THR A 335 6.95 -6.36 9.98
C THR A 335 8.10 -6.79 10.90
N ALA A 336 8.41 -6.01 11.95
CA ALA A 336 9.41 -6.38 12.94
C ALA A 336 9.05 -7.69 13.67
N ARG A 337 7.80 -7.82 14.09
CA ARG A 337 7.30 -9.03 14.75
C ARG A 337 7.41 -10.27 13.86
N LEU A 338 7.09 -10.14 12.56
CA LEU A 338 7.22 -11.25 11.62
C LEU A 338 8.68 -11.62 11.37
N ALA A 339 9.56 -10.61 11.23
CA ALA A 339 10.99 -10.84 11.02
C ALA A 339 11.71 -11.41 12.26
N ALA A 340 11.15 -11.23 13.45
CA ALA A 340 11.65 -11.79 14.71
C ALA A 340 11.23 -13.25 14.93
N ASP A 341 10.14 -13.72 14.30
CA ASP A 341 9.58 -15.04 14.54
C ASP A 341 10.31 -16.14 13.72
N PRO A 342 11.11 -17.02 14.35
CA PRO A 342 11.86 -18.04 13.63
C PRO A 342 10.94 -19.05 12.92
N THR A 343 9.70 -19.21 13.36
CA THR A 343 8.73 -20.10 12.70
C THR A 343 8.30 -19.56 11.34
N LEU A 344 8.47 -18.25 11.09
CA LEU A 344 8.12 -17.56 9.87
C LEU A 344 9.33 -17.25 8.97
N ALA A 345 10.56 -17.49 9.42
CA ALA A 345 11.77 -17.24 8.62
C ALA A 345 11.72 -17.90 7.24
N ASN A 346 11.09 -19.07 7.14
CA ASN A 346 10.90 -19.82 5.90
C ASN A 346 9.45 -19.83 5.39
N ALA A 347 8.57 -18.98 5.96
CA ALA A 347 7.18 -18.88 5.48
C ALA A 347 7.17 -18.42 4.01
N ARG A 348 6.41 -19.14 3.17
CA ARG A 348 6.24 -18.83 1.74
C ARG A 348 4.80 -18.55 1.37
N SER A 349 3.92 -18.51 2.36
CA SER A 349 2.49 -18.35 2.20
C SER A 349 1.96 -17.29 3.15
N VAL A 350 1.23 -16.33 2.60
CA VAL A 350 0.46 -15.34 3.38
C VAL A 350 -0.54 -16.04 4.30
N SER A 351 -1.09 -17.19 3.88
CA SER A 351 -1.99 -18.00 4.70
C SER A 351 -1.32 -18.50 6.00
N ASP A 352 -0.06 -18.92 5.94
CA ASP A 352 0.65 -19.38 7.15
C ASP A 352 0.95 -18.22 8.09
N VAL A 353 1.31 -17.05 7.55
CA VAL A 353 1.47 -15.82 8.33
C VAL A 353 0.15 -15.44 9.00
N ARG A 354 -0.97 -15.44 8.26
CA ARG A 354 -2.31 -15.15 8.84
C ARG A 354 -2.69 -16.12 9.96
N LYS A 355 -2.44 -17.41 9.78
CA LYS A 355 -2.67 -18.43 10.83
C LYS A 355 -1.82 -18.15 12.08
N ARG A 356 -0.54 -17.81 11.90
CA ARG A 356 0.35 -17.50 13.01
C ARG A 356 -0.08 -16.23 13.73
N LEU A 357 -0.43 -15.17 13.00
CA LEU A 357 -0.98 -13.93 13.56
C LEU A 357 -2.27 -14.22 14.35
N ALA A 358 -3.22 -14.96 13.77
CA ALA A 358 -4.46 -15.34 14.46
C ALA A 358 -4.22 -16.12 15.75
N ALA A 359 -3.24 -17.02 15.76
CA ALA A 359 -2.92 -17.85 16.92
C ALA A 359 -2.20 -17.08 18.05
N THR A 360 -1.59 -15.93 17.75
CA THR A 360 -0.73 -15.15 18.67
C THR A 360 -1.19 -13.70 18.80
N SER A 361 -2.45 -13.41 18.55
CA SER A 361 -3.05 -12.10 18.77
C SER A 361 -3.98 -12.10 20.00
N ALA A 362 -4.09 -10.94 20.64
CA ALA A 362 -5.13 -10.70 21.63
C ALA A 362 -6.39 -10.18 20.94
N GLU A 363 -7.52 -10.77 21.25
CA GLU A 363 -8.81 -10.36 20.67
C GLU A 363 -9.11 -8.89 20.97
N LEU A 364 -9.54 -8.18 19.93
CA LEU A 364 -10.08 -6.84 20.01
C LEU A 364 -11.37 -6.77 19.17
N GLY A 365 -12.42 -6.17 19.74
CA GLY A 365 -13.70 -6.03 19.03
C GLY A 365 -14.57 -7.28 19.06
N ARG A 366 -14.98 -7.78 17.89
CA ARG A 366 -15.78 -8.98 17.78
C ARG A 366 -14.90 -10.22 17.80
N SER A 367 -15.39 -11.31 18.40
CA SER A 367 -14.66 -12.57 18.41
C SER A 367 -14.35 -13.09 17.00
N GLY A 368 -13.09 -13.46 16.77
CA GLY A 368 -12.57 -13.88 15.48
C GLY A 368 -12.25 -12.71 14.56
N ARG A 369 -11.87 -12.97 13.32
CA ARG A 369 -11.50 -11.92 12.38
C ARG A 369 -12.67 -10.98 12.08
N ASP A 370 -12.51 -9.69 12.36
CA ASP A 370 -13.51 -8.66 12.09
C ASP A 370 -12.97 -7.51 11.18
N PRO A 371 -13.85 -6.70 10.57
CA PRO A 371 -13.44 -5.69 9.59
C PRO A 371 -12.79 -4.44 10.22
N VAL A 372 -12.64 -4.36 11.55
CA VAL A 372 -12.07 -3.23 12.27
C VAL A 372 -10.67 -3.53 12.78
N TYR A 373 -10.50 -4.68 13.43
CA TYR A 373 -9.26 -5.09 14.09
C TYR A 373 -8.58 -6.31 13.44
N GLY A 374 -9.21 -6.93 12.43
CA GLY A 374 -8.74 -8.18 11.86
C GLY A 374 -8.80 -9.29 12.89
N TYR A 375 -7.69 -9.99 13.13
CA TYR A 375 -7.55 -11.01 14.19
C TYR A 375 -7.27 -10.42 15.58
N GLY A 376 -7.31 -9.08 15.74
CA GLY A 376 -7.04 -8.39 16.99
C GLY A 376 -5.63 -7.81 17.06
N LEU A 377 -5.13 -7.54 18.27
CA LEU A 377 -3.81 -6.97 18.52
C LEU A 377 -2.72 -8.03 18.40
N ALA A 378 -1.75 -7.80 17.53
CA ALA A 378 -0.57 -8.66 17.43
C ALA A 378 0.26 -8.64 18.71
N LEU A 379 0.59 -9.83 19.24
CA LEU A 379 1.49 -9.97 20.37
C LEU A 379 2.87 -10.47 19.92
N ALA A 380 3.90 -10.05 20.62
CA ALA A 380 5.29 -10.43 20.39
C ALA A 380 5.89 -11.28 21.53
N GLU A 381 5.05 -11.73 22.46
CA GLU A 381 5.47 -12.72 23.44
C GLU A 381 5.69 -14.09 22.76
N ASP A 382 6.71 -14.83 23.22
CA ASP A 382 7.04 -16.18 22.75
C ASP A 382 7.37 -16.31 21.24
N ILE A 383 7.75 -15.20 20.58
CA ILE A 383 8.18 -15.24 19.17
C ILE A 383 9.69 -15.21 18.98
N CYS A 384 10.45 -14.69 19.97
CA CYS A 384 11.91 -14.69 19.86
C CYS A 384 12.43 -16.10 20.06
N GLY A 385 13.27 -16.58 19.15
CA GLY A 385 14.13 -17.74 19.41
C GLY A 385 15.08 -17.44 20.58
N ASP A 386 15.44 -18.46 21.33
CA ASP A 386 16.47 -18.39 22.39
C ASP A 386 17.85 -18.05 21.83
#